data_27cb5750efba99e4d938d25be4ba4d33
#
_entry.id   27cb5750efba99e4d938d25be4ba4d33
#
_cell.length_a   1.000
_cell.length_b   1.000
_cell.length_c   1.000
_cell.angle_alpha   90.00
_cell.angle_beta   90.00
_cell.angle_gamma   90.00
#
_symmetry.space_group_name_H-M   'P 1'
#
loop_
_entity.id
_entity.type
_entity.pdbx_description
1 polymer ?
#
loop_
_entity_poly.entity_id
_entity_poly.type
_entity_poly.pdbx_seq_one_letter_code
_entity_poly.pdbx_strand_id
1 'polypeptide(L)'
;MQLAAGDPNRLGFVMQPMCEKITFVLRHDYPGQACSLAKSLEVIGERWSLLIVRDVMNGNRRFSSIQASLGVARNVLSSRLQRLIDEDILERRAYQESPPRHEYFLTEKGLDLWPALIALMGWGDRHSGYPEGPPLRVVHKGCGGAISDRGICEACGKVLTAHDAKATPGPGAAVYEDAPFSPFTARR
;
A
#
# COMPACT_ATOMS: atom_id res chain seq x y z
N MET A 1 -26.14 -25.99 73.61
CA MET A 1 -25.07 -25.90 72.56
C MET A 1 -25.80 -25.79 71.21
N GLN A 2 -26.11 -24.54 70.87
CA GLN A 2 -26.86 -24.25 69.63
C GLN A 2 -25.92 -23.62 68.64
N LEU A 3 -25.78 -24.28 67.46
CA LEU A 3 -25.03 -23.78 66.33
C LEU A 3 -25.91 -22.81 65.53
N ALA A 4 -25.42 -21.60 65.38
CA ALA A 4 -26.05 -20.55 64.62
C ALA A 4 -25.94 -20.85 63.12
N ALA A 5 -27.09 -20.84 62.42
CA ALA A 5 -27.16 -20.94 60.95
C ALA A 5 -26.70 -19.62 60.32
N GLY A 6 -25.70 -19.69 59.45
CA GLY A 6 -25.24 -18.59 58.67
C GLY A 6 -26.17 -18.30 57.47
N ASP A 7 -26.49 -17.03 57.28
CA ASP A 7 -27.34 -16.48 56.23
C ASP A 7 -26.65 -16.62 54.83
N PRO A 8 -27.24 -17.31 53.84
CA PRO A 8 -26.64 -17.52 52.52
C PRO A 8 -26.77 -16.32 51.54
N ASN A 9 -27.23 -15.13 52.02
CA ASN A 9 -27.55 -14.04 51.09
C ASN A 9 -26.62 -12.83 51.19
N ARG A 10 -25.33 -13.05 51.53
CA ARG A 10 -24.33 -11.98 51.61
C ARG A 10 -23.20 -12.11 50.60
N LEU A 11 -23.54 -12.31 49.34
CA LEU A 11 -22.63 -12.03 48.22
C LEU A 11 -23.44 -11.33 47.13
N GLY A 12 -23.62 -10.02 47.31
CA GLY A 12 -24.08 -9.12 46.27
C GLY A 12 -23.01 -9.03 45.19
N PHE A 13 -23.04 -9.96 44.26
CA PHE A 13 -22.30 -9.88 43.03
C PHE A 13 -23.06 -8.93 42.09
N VAL A 14 -22.70 -7.65 42.16
CA VAL A 14 -23.15 -6.67 41.17
C VAL A 14 -22.41 -7.00 39.87
N MET A 15 -23.07 -7.75 38.98
CA MET A 15 -22.66 -7.85 37.60
C MET A 15 -22.82 -6.47 36.92
N GLN A 16 -21.72 -5.71 36.91
CA GLN A 16 -21.60 -4.58 36.00
C GLN A 16 -21.57 -5.15 34.57
N PRO A 17 -22.38 -4.64 33.62
CA PRO A 17 -22.26 -5.01 32.21
C PRO A 17 -20.99 -4.32 31.68
N MET A 18 -19.85 -5.01 31.72
CA MET A 18 -18.66 -4.62 30.96
C MET A 18 -18.90 -4.94 29.47
N CYS A 19 -19.74 -4.16 28.84
CA CYS A 19 -19.71 -4.01 27.39
C CYS A 19 -18.77 -2.85 27.06
N GLU A 20 -17.50 -2.97 27.45
CA GLU A 20 -16.45 -2.18 26.84
C GLU A 20 -16.33 -2.69 25.39
N LYS A 21 -16.71 -1.84 24.45
CA LYS A 21 -16.36 -2.00 23.04
C LYS A 21 -14.85 -2.07 22.99
N ILE A 22 -14.28 -3.26 22.98
CA ILE A 22 -12.88 -3.49 22.69
C ILE A 22 -12.70 -3.09 21.22
N THR A 23 -12.42 -1.81 21.02
CA THR A 23 -11.93 -1.33 19.73
C THR A 23 -10.50 -1.89 19.62
N PHE A 24 -10.36 -3.02 18.97
CA PHE A 24 -9.04 -3.55 18.59
C PHE A 24 -8.46 -2.57 17.56
N VAL A 25 -7.78 -1.54 18.07
CA VAL A 25 -6.87 -0.76 17.25
C VAL A 25 -5.66 -1.68 17.02
N LEU A 26 -5.58 -2.26 15.81
CA LEU A 26 -4.39 -2.98 15.40
C LEU A 26 -3.21 -2.01 15.54
N ARG A 27 -2.24 -2.37 16.37
CA ARG A 27 -1.00 -1.59 16.52
C ARG A 27 -0.27 -1.58 15.19
N HIS A 28 0.25 -0.43 14.81
CA HIS A 28 1.06 -0.27 13.59
C HIS A 28 2.53 -0.60 13.83
N ASP A 29 2.91 -0.83 15.09
CA ASP A 29 4.25 -1.12 15.54
C ASP A 29 4.40 -2.62 15.87
N TYR A 30 5.62 -3.12 15.70
CA TYR A 30 6.02 -4.50 16.06
C TYR A 30 6.95 -4.46 17.26
N PRO A 31 6.44 -4.19 18.49
CA PRO A 31 7.27 -4.06 19.69
C PRO A 31 8.05 -5.34 19.95
N GLY A 32 9.36 -5.21 20.22
CA GLY A 32 10.24 -6.35 20.45
C GLY A 32 10.78 -7.04 19.20
N GLN A 33 10.40 -6.64 18.00
CA GLN A 33 10.97 -7.14 16.76
C GLN A 33 12.21 -6.33 16.35
N ALA A 34 13.40 -6.83 16.68
CA ALA A 34 14.68 -6.23 16.25
C ALA A 34 15.02 -6.67 14.82
N CYS A 35 14.19 -6.27 13.86
CA CYS A 35 14.29 -6.69 12.46
C CYS A 35 14.00 -5.51 11.52
N SER A 36 14.90 -5.27 10.54
CA SER A 36 14.71 -4.22 9.54
C SER A 36 13.42 -4.39 8.73
N LEU A 37 13.01 -5.64 8.46
CA LEU A 37 11.74 -5.89 7.79
C LEU A 37 10.55 -5.45 8.63
N ALA A 38 10.54 -5.74 9.94
CA ALA A 38 9.49 -5.29 10.85
C ALA A 38 9.41 -3.75 10.86
N LYS A 39 10.56 -3.06 10.93
CA LYS A 39 10.62 -1.60 10.85
C LYS A 39 10.10 -1.05 9.53
N SER A 40 10.41 -1.70 8.40
CA SER A 40 9.84 -1.31 7.11
C SER A 40 8.32 -1.49 7.09
N LEU A 41 7.81 -2.60 7.63
CA LEU A 41 6.37 -2.88 7.66
C LEU A 41 5.60 -1.94 8.60
N GLU A 42 6.22 -1.38 9.65
CA GLU A 42 5.63 -0.31 10.46
C GLU A 42 5.27 0.92 9.60
N VAL A 43 6.04 1.17 8.55
CA VAL A 43 5.89 2.33 7.64
C VAL A 43 5.00 2.00 6.43
N ILE A 44 5.30 0.92 5.72
CA ILE A 44 4.68 0.57 4.43
C ILE A 44 3.75 -0.65 4.49
N GLY A 45 3.69 -1.37 5.61
CA GLY A 45 2.93 -2.63 5.74
C GLY A 45 1.41 -2.46 5.77
N GLU A 46 0.93 -1.25 5.89
CA GLU A 46 -0.49 -0.94 5.84
C GLU A 46 -1.07 -1.23 4.44
N ARG A 47 -2.26 -1.84 4.44
CA ARG A 47 -3.01 -2.02 3.20
C ARG A 47 -3.13 -0.69 2.44
N TRP A 48 -2.88 -0.70 1.16
CA TRP A 48 -2.88 0.41 0.21
C TRP A 48 -1.56 1.20 0.11
N SER A 49 -0.67 1.20 1.11
CA SER A 49 0.54 2.02 1.10
C SER A 49 1.41 1.76 -0.14
N LEU A 50 1.79 0.50 -0.39
CA LEU A 50 2.60 0.14 -1.56
C LEU A 50 1.86 0.35 -2.89
N LEU A 51 0.52 0.19 -2.91
CA LEU A 51 -0.27 0.47 -4.11
C LEU A 51 -0.35 1.97 -4.43
N ILE A 52 -0.41 2.83 -3.41
CA ILE A 52 -0.31 4.28 -3.57
C ILE A 52 1.08 4.66 -4.11
N VAL A 53 2.15 4.12 -3.53
CA VAL A 53 3.53 4.34 -4.02
C VAL A 53 3.67 3.93 -5.48
N ARG A 54 3.15 2.74 -5.86
CA ARG A 54 3.10 2.28 -7.26
C ARG A 54 2.37 3.27 -8.17
N ASP A 55 1.21 3.75 -7.75
CA ASP A 55 0.40 4.65 -8.54
C ASP A 55 1.10 5.99 -8.78
N VAL A 56 1.67 6.59 -7.73
CA VAL A 56 2.43 7.84 -7.82
C VAL A 56 3.67 7.64 -8.70
N MET A 57 4.37 6.51 -8.59
CA MET A 57 5.51 6.13 -9.43
C MET A 57 5.11 6.03 -10.92
N ASN A 58 3.92 5.52 -11.20
CA ASN A 58 3.36 5.42 -12.55
C ASN A 58 2.76 6.74 -13.07
N GLY A 59 2.82 7.84 -12.29
CA GLY A 59 2.36 9.16 -12.69
C GLY A 59 0.95 9.53 -12.27
N ASN A 60 0.25 8.70 -11.50
CA ASN A 60 -1.02 9.04 -10.86
C ASN A 60 -0.75 9.91 -9.64
N ARG A 61 -0.69 11.23 -9.84
CA ARG A 61 -0.25 12.18 -8.80
C ARG A 61 -1.39 12.89 -8.08
N ARG A 62 -2.63 12.82 -8.59
CA ARG A 62 -3.77 13.52 -8.00
C ARG A 62 -4.59 12.61 -7.12
N PHE A 63 -5.14 13.16 -6.05
CA PHE A 63 -6.00 12.40 -5.13
C PHE A 63 -7.11 11.64 -5.86
N SER A 64 -7.83 12.30 -6.77
CA SER A 64 -8.92 11.67 -7.54
C SER A 64 -8.45 10.54 -8.44
N SER A 65 -7.28 10.68 -9.07
CA SER A 65 -6.71 9.63 -9.94
C SER A 65 -6.29 8.41 -9.14
N ILE A 66 -5.63 8.62 -7.99
CA ILE A 66 -5.23 7.54 -7.09
C ILE A 66 -6.48 6.84 -6.53
N GLN A 67 -7.50 7.62 -6.11
CA GLN A 67 -8.74 7.07 -5.61
C GLN A 67 -9.46 6.22 -6.65
N ALA A 68 -9.56 6.69 -7.90
CA ALA A 68 -10.18 5.97 -9.00
C ALA A 68 -9.42 4.68 -9.34
N SER A 69 -8.08 4.74 -9.35
CA SER A 69 -7.22 3.57 -9.62
C SER A 69 -7.35 2.48 -8.56
N LEU A 70 -7.49 2.85 -7.28
CA LEU A 70 -7.47 1.91 -6.17
C LEU A 70 -8.86 1.50 -5.67
N GLY A 71 -9.92 2.26 -6.00
CA GLY A 71 -11.25 2.02 -5.46
C GLY A 71 -11.37 2.16 -3.95
N VAL A 72 -10.48 2.90 -3.34
CA VAL A 72 -10.38 3.04 -1.90
C VAL A 72 -11.28 4.16 -1.38
N ALA A 73 -11.86 4.00 -0.19
CA ALA A 73 -12.66 5.04 0.44
C ALA A 73 -11.82 6.30 0.71
N ARG A 74 -12.45 7.48 0.53
CA ARG A 74 -11.78 8.79 0.62
C ARG A 74 -11.02 9.00 1.93
N ASN A 75 -11.63 8.66 3.06
CA ASN A 75 -11.02 8.80 4.39
C ASN A 75 -9.80 7.89 4.57
N VAL A 76 -9.86 6.65 4.03
CA VAL A 76 -8.73 5.72 4.05
C VAL A 76 -7.59 6.25 3.20
N LEU A 77 -7.86 6.72 1.98
CA LEU A 77 -6.83 7.31 1.11
C LEU A 77 -6.18 8.52 1.77
N SER A 78 -6.99 9.44 2.33
CA SER A 78 -6.47 10.63 3.03
C SER A 78 -5.53 10.25 4.16
N SER A 79 -5.91 9.27 4.99
CA SER A 79 -5.09 8.81 6.11
C SER A 79 -3.78 8.17 5.63
N ARG A 80 -3.83 7.37 4.56
CA ARG A 80 -2.63 6.72 4.00
C ARG A 80 -1.68 7.71 3.34
N LEU A 81 -2.20 8.65 2.57
CA LEU A 81 -1.38 9.71 1.97
C LEU A 81 -0.71 10.56 3.03
N GLN A 82 -1.44 10.94 4.10
CA GLN A 82 -0.84 11.69 5.19
C GLN A 82 0.27 10.89 5.88
N ARG A 83 0.04 9.61 6.19
CA ARG A 83 1.07 8.75 6.78
C ARG A 83 2.32 8.66 5.90
N LEU A 84 2.17 8.49 4.59
CA LEU A 84 3.31 8.43 3.67
C LEU A 84 4.06 9.77 3.57
N ILE A 85 3.38 10.89 3.79
CA ILE A 85 4.02 12.22 3.89
C ILE A 85 4.77 12.35 5.21
N ASP A 86 4.16 11.99 6.33
CA ASP A 86 4.77 12.05 7.67
C ASP A 86 6.03 11.19 7.76
N GLU A 87 6.07 10.08 7.00
CA GLU A 87 7.22 9.19 6.88
C GLU A 87 8.23 9.60 5.79
N ASP A 88 8.06 10.77 5.18
CA ASP A 88 8.92 11.28 4.11
C ASP A 88 9.08 10.32 2.89
N ILE A 89 8.03 9.57 2.58
CA ILE A 89 7.94 8.73 1.36
C ILE A 89 7.32 9.53 0.23
N LEU A 90 6.32 10.35 0.55
CA LEU A 90 5.68 11.27 -0.38
C LEU A 90 5.88 12.70 0.05
N GLU A 91 5.92 13.59 -0.91
CA GLU A 91 5.72 15.02 -0.72
C GLU A 91 4.47 15.51 -1.45
N ARG A 92 3.87 16.57 -0.92
CA ARG A 92 2.68 17.18 -1.47
C ARG A 92 3.02 18.56 -2.03
N ARG A 93 2.75 18.79 -3.32
CA ARG A 93 2.97 20.07 -3.98
C ARG A 93 1.64 20.68 -4.44
N ALA A 94 1.41 21.96 -4.14
CA ALA A 94 0.23 22.67 -4.65
C ALA A 94 0.40 22.92 -6.15
N TYR A 95 -0.67 22.67 -6.93
CA TYR A 95 -0.73 23.07 -8.35
C TYR A 95 -1.86 24.06 -8.63
N GLN A 96 -2.74 24.31 -7.65
CA GLN A 96 -3.80 25.29 -7.69
C GLN A 96 -4.03 25.83 -6.27
N GLU A 97 -4.19 27.15 -6.15
CA GLU A 97 -4.33 27.82 -4.85
C GLU A 97 -5.81 27.99 -4.44
N SER A 98 -6.71 28.23 -5.37
CA SER A 98 -8.12 28.47 -5.08
C SER A 98 -9.05 27.74 -6.03
N PRO A 99 -9.80 26.72 -5.57
CA PRO A 99 -9.61 26.03 -4.29
C PRO A 99 -8.27 25.29 -4.24
N PRO A 100 -7.67 25.06 -3.06
CA PRO A 100 -6.37 24.41 -2.96
C PRO A 100 -6.41 22.99 -3.51
N ARG A 101 -5.53 22.71 -4.49
CA ARG A 101 -5.36 21.35 -5.06
C ARG A 101 -3.90 20.97 -5.07
N HIS A 102 -3.64 19.69 -4.82
CA HIS A 102 -2.28 19.17 -4.65
C HIS A 102 -2.04 17.97 -5.54
N GLU A 103 -0.78 17.81 -5.90
CA GLU A 103 -0.21 16.58 -6.47
C GLU A 103 0.78 15.96 -5.47
N TYR A 104 0.91 14.64 -5.55
CA TYR A 104 1.80 13.84 -4.72
C TYR A 104 2.97 13.35 -5.55
N PHE A 105 4.18 13.45 -4.98
CA PHE A 105 5.42 13.03 -5.60
C PHE A 105 6.17 12.11 -4.66
N LEU A 106 6.95 11.18 -5.21
CA LEU A 106 7.88 10.39 -4.39
C LEU A 106 9.11 11.24 -4.05
N THR A 107 9.54 11.13 -2.80
CA THR A 107 10.86 11.58 -2.36
C THR A 107 11.92 10.55 -2.78
N GLU A 108 13.21 10.85 -2.57
CA GLU A 108 14.28 9.86 -2.78
C GLU A 108 14.05 8.61 -1.93
N LYS A 109 13.66 8.76 -0.66
CA LYS A 109 13.27 7.64 0.22
C LYS A 109 12.10 6.83 -0.35
N GLY A 110 11.14 7.48 -0.97
CA GLY A 110 10.03 6.81 -1.65
C GLY A 110 10.47 6.08 -2.92
N LEU A 111 11.39 6.64 -3.69
CA LEU A 111 11.97 6.01 -4.88
C LEU A 111 12.82 4.78 -4.53
N ASP A 112 13.47 4.76 -3.37
CA ASP A 112 14.23 3.60 -2.86
C ASP A 112 13.35 2.36 -2.58
N LEU A 113 12.02 2.49 -2.56
CA LEU A 113 11.11 1.35 -2.50
C LEU A 113 10.97 0.61 -3.84
N TRP A 114 11.46 1.16 -4.95
CA TRP A 114 11.29 0.58 -6.28
C TRP A 114 11.80 -0.87 -6.39
N PRO A 115 13.00 -1.26 -5.89
CA PRO A 115 13.47 -2.64 -5.97
C PRO A 115 12.53 -3.63 -5.24
N ALA A 116 12.00 -3.22 -4.08
CA ALA A 116 11.05 -4.03 -3.32
C ALA A 116 9.72 -4.21 -4.09
N LEU A 117 9.23 -3.15 -4.74
CA LEU A 117 8.03 -3.23 -5.58
C LEU A 117 8.22 -4.16 -6.76
N ILE A 118 9.37 -4.10 -7.46
CA ILE A 118 9.69 -4.99 -8.58
C ILE A 118 9.76 -6.44 -8.12
N ALA A 119 10.42 -6.72 -7.00
CA ALA A 119 10.51 -8.07 -6.44
C ALA A 119 9.12 -8.62 -6.06
N LEU A 120 8.27 -7.80 -5.42
CA LEU A 120 6.90 -8.18 -5.07
C LEU A 120 6.02 -8.39 -6.31
N MET A 121 6.16 -7.56 -7.34
CA MET A 121 5.46 -7.75 -8.62
C MET A 121 5.85 -9.08 -9.26
N GLY A 122 7.15 -9.36 -9.38
CA GLY A 122 7.63 -10.63 -9.95
C GLY A 122 7.18 -11.85 -9.14
N TRP A 123 7.11 -11.75 -7.82
CA TRP A 123 6.54 -12.79 -6.98
C TRP A 123 5.04 -12.98 -7.27
N GLY A 124 4.28 -11.88 -7.34
CA GLY A 124 2.85 -11.90 -7.66
C GLY A 124 2.58 -12.50 -9.04
N ASP A 125 3.34 -12.12 -10.06
CA ASP A 125 3.20 -12.64 -11.42
C ASP A 125 3.41 -14.17 -11.49
N ARG A 126 4.33 -14.70 -10.69
CA ARG A 126 4.59 -16.16 -10.63
C ARG A 126 3.51 -16.93 -9.87
N HIS A 127 2.86 -16.33 -8.88
CA HIS A 127 2.02 -17.07 -7.91
C HIS A 127 0.54 -16.67 -7.93
N SER A 128 0.14 -15.59 -8.62
CA SER A 128 -1.24 -15.10 -8.64
C SER A 128 -2.11 -15.67 -9.76
N GLY A 129 -1.56 -16.54 -10.61
CA GLY A 129 -2.32 -17.29 -11.62
C GLY A 129 -2.97 -16.40 -12.70
N TYR A 130 -2.17 -15.62 -13.42
CA TYR A 130 -2.61 -14.89 -14.60
C TYR A 130 -2.54 -15.77 -15.85
N PRO A 131 -3.66 -16.38 -16.34
CA PRO A 131 -3.63 -17.31 -17.48
C PRO A 131 -3.13 -16.63 -18.76
N GLU A 132 -3.50 -15.35 -18.94
CA GLU A 132 -3.13 -14.55 -20.12
C GLU A 132 -1.80 -13.81 -19.92
N GLY A 133 -1.09 -14.10 -18.80
CA GLY A 133 0.12 -13.40 -18.37
C GLY A 133 -0.16 -12.13 -17.58
N PRO A 134 0.88 -11.47 -17.07
CA PRO A 134 0.73 -10.32 -16.17
C PRO A 134 0.04 -9.14 -16.87
N PRO A 135 -0.88 -8.44 -16.18
CA PRO A 135 -1.59 -7.30 -16.76
C PRO A 135 -0.70 -6.06 -16.91
N LEU A 136 0.36 -5.97 -16.11
CA LEU A 136 1.31 -4.86 -16.14
C LEU A 136 2.72 -5.40 -16.31
N ARG A 137 3.51 -4.77 -17.20
CA ARG A 137 4.95 -5.02 -17.35
C ARG A 137 5.73 -3.75 -17.04
N VAL A 138 6.91 -3.93 -16.50
CA VAL A 138 7.86 -2.84 -16.35
C VAL A 138 9.00 -3.04 -17.34
N VAL A 139 9.33 -1.99 -18.10
CA VAL A 139 10.36 -2.04 -19.14
C VAL A 139 11.37 -0.94 -18.95
N HIS A 140 12.60 -1.18 -19.41
CA HIS A 140 13.68 -0.20 -19.45
C HIS A 140 13.37 0.91 -20.46
N LYS A 141 13.38 2.17 -20.05
CA LYS A 141 13.12 3.32 -20.94
C LYS A 141 14.12 3.41 -22.08
N GLY A 142 15.37 3.02 -21.81
CA GLY A 142 16.47 3.17 -22.78
C GLY A 142 16.42 2.20 -23.96
N CYS A 143 16.01 0.93 -23.73
CA CYS A 143 16.02 -0.09 -24.79
C CYS A 143 14.70 -0.86 -24.97
N GLY A 144 13.70 -0.61 -24.12
CA GLY A 144 12.42 -1.32 -24.15
C GLY A 144 12.46 -2.76 -23.60
N GLY A 145 13.62 -3.24 -23.15
CA GLY A 145 13.78 -4.58 -22.61
C GLY A 145 12.97 -4.80 -21.33
N ALA A 146 12.49 -6.02 -21.12
CA ALA A 146 11.82 -6.44 -19.89
C ALA A 146 12.76 -6.32 -18.69
N ILE A 147 12.20 -6.15 -17.51
CA ILE A 147 12.95 -6.03 -16.27
C ILE A 147 12.67 -7.28 -15.43
N SER A 148 13.76 -7.95 -15.00
CA SER A 148 13.67 -9.07 -14.06
C SER A 148 13.19 -8.61 -12.69
N ASP A 149 12.76 -9.55 -11.85
CA ASP A 149 12.39 -9.29 -10.45
C ASP A 149 13.54 -8.79 -9.55
N ARG A 150 14.77 -8.80 -10.09
CA ARG A 150 15.98 -8.23 -9.47
C ARG A 150 16.29 -6.81 -9.94
N GLY A 151 15.43 -6.19 -10.75
CA GLY A 151 15.66 -4.85 -11.27
C GLY A 151 16.70 -4.76 -12.37
N ILE A 152 16.99 -5.87 -13.08
CA ILE A 152 17.96 -5.94 -14.15
C ILE A 152 17.24 -5.98 -15.50
N CYS A 153 17.68 -5.17 -16.45
CA CYS A 153 17.16 -5.23 -17.82
C CYS A 153 17.65 -6.51 -18.53
N GLU A 154 16.71 -7.34 -18.98
CA GLU A 154 17.02 -8.61 -19.63
C GLU A 154 17.65 -8.45 -21.02
N ALA A 155 17.42 -7.30 -21.69
CA ALA A 155 17.99 -7.03 -23.02
C ALA A 155 19.40 -6.46 -22.96
N CYS A 156 19.74 -5.58 -22.03
CA CYS A 156 21.04 -4.88 -21.99
C CYS A 156 21.84 -5.13 -20.69
N GLY A 157 21.34 -5.89 -19.75
CA GLY A 157 22.03 -6.24 -18.49
C GLY A 157 22.19 -5.09 -17.50
N LYS A 158 21.67 -3.89 -17.78
CA LYS A 158 21.79 -2.74 -16.87
C LYS A 158 20.97 -2.96 -15.60
N VAL A 159 21.55 -2.71 -14.44
CA VAL A 159 20.81 -2.56 -13.18
C VAL A 159 20.08 -1.23 -13.22
N LEU A 160 18.78 -1.24 -12.95
CA LEU A 160 17.90 -0.09 -13.15
C LEU A 160 17.43 0.50 -11.82
N THR A 161 17.03 1.76 -11.91
CA THR A 161 16.35 2.50 -10.85
C THR A 161 14.91 2.83 -11.27
N ALA A 162 14.13 3.42 -10.40
CA ALA A 162 12.79 3.92 -10.72
C ALA A 162 12.80 4.90 -11.90
N HIS A 163 13.86 5.68 -12.06
CA HIS A 163 14.02 6.66 -13.14
C HIS A 163 14.24 6.02 -14.51
N ASP A 164 14.86 4.85 -14.55
CA ASP A 164 15.15 4.11 -15.80
C ASP A 164 13.96 3.28 -16.32
N ALA A 165 12.93 3.11 -15.49
CA ALA A 165 11.84 2.17 -15.73
C ALA A 165 10.53 2.88 -16.08
N LYS A 166 9.68 2.22 -16.85
CA LYS A 166 8.29 2.62 -17.11
C LYS A 166 7.37 1.42 -17.09
N ALA A 167 6.16 1.59 -16.55
CA ALA A 167 5.11 0.59 -16.64
C ALA A 167 4.43 0.65 -18.01
N THR A 168 4.11 -0.52 -18.57
CA THR A 168 3.39 -0.70 -19.83
C THR A 168 2.33 -1.79 -19.67
N PRO A 169 1.24 -1.78 -20.47
CA PRO A 169 0.31 -2.89 -20.53
C PRO A 169 1.05 -4.21 -20.82
N GLY A 170 0.72 -5.24 -20.05
CA GLY A 170 1.20 -6.60 -20.27
C GLY A 170 0.21 -7.42 -21.11
N PRO A 171 0.50 -8.71 -21.39
CA PRO A 171 -0.37 -9.55 -22.22
C PRO A 171 -1.76 -9.76 -21.59
N GLY A 172 -1.88 -9.81 -20.25
CA GLY A 172 -3.15 -9.91 -19.56
C GLY A 172 -3.91 -8.59 -19.38
N ALA A 173 -3.41 -7.47 -19.94
CA ALA A 173 -4.01 -6.15 -19.71
C ALA A 173 -5.46 -6.04 -20.19
N ALA A 174 -5.78 -6.67 -21.32
CA ALA A 174 -7.13 -6.62 -21.93
C ALA A 174 -8.22 -7.18 -21.01
N VAL A 175 -7.90 -8.19 -20.18
CA VAL A 175 -8.85 -8.78 -19.21
C VAL A 175 -9.25 -7.78 -18.12
N TYR A 176 -8.40 -6.79 -17.85
CA TYR A 176 -8.58 -5.80 -16.79
C TYR A 176 -8.84 -4.39 -17.30
N GLU A 177 -8.99 -4.19 -18.61
CA GLU A 177 -9.17 -2.87 -19.21
C GLU A 177 -10.47 -2.21 -18.73
N ASP A 178 -11.53 -2.98 -18.58
CA ASP A 178 -12.84 -2.55 -18.08
C ASP A 178 -13.03 -2.81 -16.58
N ALA A 179 -12.00 -3.27 -15.86
CA ALA A 179 -12.10 -3.47 -14.43
C ALA A 179 -12.30 -2.11 -13.73
N PRO A 180 -13.26 -2.03 -12.76
CA PRO A 180 -13.61 -0.76 -12.11
C PRO A 180 -12.42 -0.10 -11.37
N PHE A 181 -11.39 -0.87 -11.06
CA PHE A 181 -10.17 -0.41 -10.37
C PHE A 181 -8.92 -0.89 -11.10
N SER A 182 -8.78 -0.46 -12.34
CA SER A 182 -7.63 -0.81 -13.17
C SER A 182 -6.56 0.28 -13.08
N PRO A 183 -5.27 -0.06 -12.95
CA PRO A 183 -4.18 0.91 -13.04
C PRO A 183 -4.10 1.60 -14.41
N PHE A 184 -4.90 1.13 -15.40
CA PHE A 184 -4.99 1.70 -16.73
C PHE A 184 -6.09 2.75 -16.89
N THR A 185 -7.10 2.79 -16.01
CA THR A 185 -8.25 3.72 -16.11
C THR A 185 -7.89 5.16 -15.73
N ALA A 186 -6.86 5.39 -14.94
CA ALA A 186 -6.46 6.71 -14.47
C ALA A 186 -5.76 7.59 -15.52
N ARG A 187 -5.52 7.08 -16.75
CA ARG A 187 -4.83 7.80 -17.84
C ARG A 187 -5.75 8.40 -18.90
N ARG A 188 -7.09 8.29 -18.72
CA ARG A 188 -8.08 8.91 -19.61
C ARG A 188 -8.50 10.30 -19.17
#